data_dd396cc0ea6f9cd46c11988a8e6d9c25
#
_entry.id   dd396cc0ea6f9cd46c11988a8e6d9c25
#
_cell.length_a   1.000
_cell.length_b   1.000
_cell.length_c   1.000
_cell.angle_alpha   90.00
_cell.angle_beta   90.00
_cell.angle_gamma   90.00
#
_symmetry.space_group_name_H-M   'P 1'
#
loop_
_entity.id
_entity.type
_entity.pdbx_description
1 polymer ?
#
loop_
_entity_poly.entity_id
_entity_poly.type
_entity_poly.pdbx_seq_one_letter_code
_entity_poly.pdbx_strand_id
1 'polypeptide(L)'
;MDAAAAAGASLEGATLFSTLEPCSHQGRTSACADAIVAAGIRHVVVAVGDPDPRVAGRGLDRLRAAGLEVTTGVLEDDAAQQLHPYLHHRRTGRPFVVLKMASTLDGRIAASDGTSQWITGPAALKAAHELRADSDAILVGAGTVRTDDPSLTTRLVDGPSPRRIVLGHAPDGAKVHPCTQWDGPLPELLDMLGNEGVLQLMVEGGARVAASFHQAGLVDRYVFFLAPALMGGGITSWPGLHTPTIDALWRGRTVSVRTVGDDIEVVLEPARSNA
;
A
#
# COMPACT_ATOMS: atom_id res chain seq x y z
N MET A 1 -0.57 26.38 2.86
CA MET A 1 -0.05 27.77 3.00
C MET A 1 -0.08 28.50 1.67
N ASP A 2 0.39 27.91 0.58
CA ASP A 2 0.38 28.55 -0.76
C ASP A 2 -1.02 28.96 -1.24
N ALA A 3 -2.06 28.13 -1.00
CA ALA A 3 -3.43 28.45 -1.33
C ALA A 3 -3.98 29.67 -0.55
N ALA A 4 -3.61 29.80 0.73
CA ALA A 4 -4.00 30.97 1.54
C ALA A 4 -3.28 32.24 1.07
N ALA A 5 -1.98 32.14 0.76
CA ALA A 5 -1.21 33.22 0.20
C ALA A 5 -1.76 33.68 -1.17
N ALA A 6 -2.11 32.71 -2.05
CA ALA A 6 -2.73 32.99 -3.34
C ALA A 6 -4.11 33.68 -3.22
N ALA A 7 -4.86 33.37 -2.15
CA ALA A 7 -6.12 33.98 -1.81
C ALA A 7 -5.99 35.32 -1.06
N GLY A 8 -4.77 35.79 -0.78
CA GLY A 8 -4.52 37.02 0.01
C GLY A 8 -4.94 36.89 1.48
N ALA A 9 -5.11 35.65 2.02
CA ALA A 9 -5.53 35.43 3.38
C ALA A 9 -4.32 35.49 4.33
N SER A 10 -4.48 36.23 5.46
CA SER A 10 -3.48 36.19 6.54
C SER A 10 -3.59 34.88 7.32
N LEU A 11 -2.46 34.27 7.65
CA LEU A 11 -2.35 33.10 8.55
C LEU A 11 -1.87 33.50 9.96
N GLU A 12 -1.71 34.77 10.22
CA GLU A 12 -1.28 35.32 11.53
C GLU A 12 -2.24 34.86 12.63
N GLY A 13 -1.71 34.20 13.66
CA GLY A 13 -2.47 33.66 14.79
C GLY A 13 -3.30 32.40 14.50
N ALA A 14 -3.25 31.86 13.28
CA ALA A 14 -4.02 30.68 12.89
C ALA A 14 -3.55 29.39 13.57
N THR A 15 -4.42 28.35 13.55
CA THR A 15 -4.07 26.97 13.89
C THR A 15 -3.89 26.16 12.61
N LEU A 16 -2.75 25.45 12.51
CA LEU A 16 -2.46 24.50 11.44
C LEU A 16 -2.66 23.07 11.91
N PHE A 17 -3.41 22.27 11.17
CA PHE A 17 -3.53 20.83 11.35
C PHE A 17 -2.68 20.11 10.30
N SER A 18 -1.83 19.17 10.75
CA SER A 18 -0.96 18.37 9.89
C SER A 18 -1.08 16.89 10.24
N THR A 19 -1.21 16.05 9.25
CA THR A 19 -1.24 14.58 9.44
C THR A 19 0.15 14.04 9.83
N LEU A 20 1.22 14.65 9.30
CA LEU A 20 2.61 14.24 9.57
C LEU A 20 3.40 15.42 10.15
N GLU A 21 4.42 15.11 10.95
CA GLU A 21 5.36 16.09 11.47
C GLU A 21 5.96 16.98 10.37
N PRO A 22 5.92 18.31 10.49
CA PRO A 22 6.57 19.23 9.56
C PRO A 22 8.09 19.03 9.54
N CYS A 23 8.67 18.86 8.35
CA CYS A 23 10.11 18.67 8.20
C CYS A 23 10.92 19.92 8.66
N SER A 24 12.10 19.65 9.23
CA SER A 24 13.05 20.68 9.68
C SER A 24 14.26 20.86 8.76
N HIS A 25 14.40 20.03 7.72
CA HIS A 25 15.50 20.09 6.77
C HIS A 25 15.06 20.68 5.44
N GLN A 26 16.00 21.28 4.73
CA GLN A 26 15.78 21.75 3.37
C GLN A 26 15.76 20.55 2.43
N GLY A 27 14.61 20.31 1.81
CA GLY A 27 14.40 19.28 0.77
C GLY A 27 14.34 19.92 -0.63
N ARG A 28 13.34 19.52 -1.42
CA ARG A 28 13.02 20.15 -2.71
C ARG A 28 12.50 21.60 -2.52
N THR A 29 11.97 21.89 -1.34
CA THR A 29 11.50 23.20 -0.88
C THR A 29 12.15 23.54 0.45
N SER A 30 11.94 24.76 0.95
CA SER A 30 12.34 25.17 2.32
C SER A 30 11.67 24.26 3.36
N ALA A 31 12.31 24.15 4.54
CA ALA A 31 11.74 23.37 5.63
C ALA A 31 10.31 23.81 5.97
N CYS A 32 9.39 22.85 6.08
CA CYS A 32 7.99 23.17 6.39
C CYS A 32 7.85 23.91 7.73
N ALA A 33 8.66 23.54 8.74
CA ALA A 33 8.67 24.20 10.03
C ALA A 33 9.02 25.69 9.90
N ASP A 34 9.98 26.07 9.05
CA ASP A 34 10.36 27.47 8.81
C ASP A 34 9.26 28.26 8.13
N ALA A 35 8.62 27.64 7.14
CA ALA A 35 7.51 28.28 6.44
C ALA A 35 6.30 28.48 7.37
N ILE A 36 6.05 27.57 8.31
CA ILE A 36 4.99 27.69 9.31
C ILE A 36 5.28 28.88 10.25
N VAL A 37 6.52 28.99 10.74
CA VAL A 37 6.96 30.11 11.59
C VAL A 37 6.82 31.45 10.84
N ALA A 38 7.32 31.52 9.60
CA ALA A 38 7.27 32.72 8.76
C ALA A 38 5.85 33.16 8.42
N ALA A 39 4.88 32.23 8.38
CA ALA A 39 3.48 32.52 8.15
C ALA A 39 2.73 33.10 9.35
N GLY A 40 3.38 33.22 10.52
CA GLY A 40 2.77 33.76 11.74
C GLY A 40 1.75 32.82 12.40
N ILE A 41 1.80 31.52 12.08
CA ILE A 41 0.93 30.50 12.70
C ILE A 41 1.26 30.43 14.20
N ARG A 42 0.24 30.36 15.05
CA ARG A 42 0.39 30.32 16.50
C ARG A 42 0.37 28.92 17.08
N HIS A 43 -0.46 28.05 16.52
CA HIS A 43 -0.67 26.70 17.05
C HIS A 43 -0.57 25.67 15.91
N VAL A 44 0.15 24.58 16.16
CA VAL A 44 0.30 23.46 15.21
C VAL A 44 -0.16 22.18 15.89
N VAL A 45 -1.13 21.51 15.26
CA VAL A 45 -1.66 20.22 15.70
C VAL A 45 -1.15 19.16 14.73
N VAL A 46 -0.36 18.20 15.22
CA VAL A 46 0.27 17.14 14.42
C VAL A 46 -0.27 15.79 14.85
N ALA A 47 -0.79 15.01 13.90
CA ALA A 47 -1.32 13.69 14.20
C ALA A 47 -0.20 12.68 14.48
N VAL A 48 0.77 12.51 13.56
CA VAL A 48 1.82 11.49 13.63
C VAL A 48 3.22 12.13 13.56
N GLY A 49 4.14 11.70 14.41
CA GLY A 49 5.56 12.01 14.29
C GLY A 49 6.19 11.31 13.08
N ASP A 50 7.16 11.97 12.44
CA ASP A 50 7.87 11.39 11.29
C ASP A 50 8.99 10.45 11.80
N PRO A 51 8.99 9.16 11.43
CA PRO A 51 10.05 8.23 11.81
C PRO A 51 11.35 8.42 11.02
N ASP A 52 11.38 9.28 9.98
CA ASP A 52 12.62 9.57 9.23
C ASP A 52 13.67 10.16 10.19
N PRO A 53 14.88 9.55 10.35
CA PRO A 53 15.91 10.05 11.25
C PRO A 53 16.33 11.50 10.98
N ARG A 54 16.06 12.05 9.81
CA ARG A 54 16.32 13.45 9.45
C ARG A 54 15.27 14.40 9.99
N VAL A 55 14.09 13.89 10.38
CA VAL A 55 12.96 14.68 10.92
C VAL A 55 12.76 14.37 12.41
N ALA A 56 12.32 13.21 12.76
CA ALA A 56 12.20 12.56 14.07
C ALA A 56 12.17 13.52 15.28
N GLY A 57 11.14 14.33 15.42
CA GLY A 57 10.93 15.31 16.48
C GLY A 57 11.59 16.69 16.24
N ARG A 58 12.53 16.81 15.31
CA ARG A 58 13.26 18.08 15.06
C ARG A 58 12.36 19.19 14.52
N GLY A 59 11.33 18.83 13.73
CA GLY A 59 10.33 19.78 13.25
C GLY A 59 9.51 20.36 14.40
N LEU A 60 9.04 19.49 15.29
CA LEU A 60 8.29 19.88 16.49
C LEU A 60 9.14 20.76 17.42
N ASP A 61 10.40 20.40 17.66
CA ASP A 61 11.31 21.18 18.50
C ASP A 61 11.58 22.56 17.91
N ARG A 62 11.73 22.66 16.59
CA ARG A 62 11.92 23.94 15.91
C ARG A 62 10.70 24.86 16.05
N LEU A 63 9.48 24.32 15.92
CA LEU A 63 8.25 25.07 16.11
C LEU A 63 8.12 25.56 17.57
N ARG A 64 8.39 24.69 18.56
CA ARG A 64 8.38 25.07 19.99
C ARG A 64 9.42 26.14 20.31
N ALA A 65 10.64 25.99 19.77
CA ALA A 65 11.72 26.99 19.95
C ALA A 65 11.37 28.36 19.37
N ALA A 66 10.54 28.40 18.32
CA ALA A 66 10.01 29.64 17.75
C ALA A 66 8.80 30.21 18.51
N GLY A 67 8.37 29.57 19.62
CA GLY A 67 7.30 30.06 20.49
C GLY A 67 5.90 29.62 20.06
N LEU A 68 5.76 28.67 19.13
CA LEU A 68 4.47 28.13 18.72
C LEU A 68 3.96 27.10 19.73
N GLU A 69 2.65 27.07 19.93
CA GLU A 69 1.99 25.98 20.62
C GLU A 69 1.97 24.73 19.73
N VAL A 70 2.37 23.55 20.27
CA VAL A 70 2.44 22.29 19.50
C VAL A 70 1.72 21.19 20.24
N THR A 71 0.62 20.70 19.67
CA THR A 71 -0.13 19.52 20.13
C THR A 71 0.17 18.34 19.21
N THR A 72 0.38 17.14 19.76
CA THR A 72 0.68 15.91 19.01
C THR A 72 -0.25 14.78 19.38
N GLY A 73 -0.41 13.78 18.49
CA GLY A 73 -1.19 12.55 18.76
C GLY A 73 -2.69 12.68 18.51
N VAL A 74 -3.16 13.76 17.88
CA VAL A 74 -4.57 13.92 17.57
C VAL A 74 -4.93 13.08 16.36
N LEU A 75 -5.85 12.10 16.53
CA LEU A 75 -6.22 11.11 15.50
C LEU A 75 -5.00 10.35 14.94
N GLU A 76 -4.06 10.00 15.83
CA GLU A 76 -2.78 9.37 15.46
C GLU A 76 -3.00 8.08 14.67
N ASP A 77 -3.89 7.18 15.13
CA ASP A 77 -4.16 5.90 14.48
C ASP A 77 -4.75 6.09 13.07
N ASP A 78 -5.68 7.02 12.90
CA ASP A 78 -6.32 7.30 11.61
C ASP A 78 -5.30 7.88 10.61
N ALA A 79 -4.49 8.82 11.06
CA ALA A 79 -3.43 9.41 10.24
C ALA A 79 -2.33 8.38 9.90
N ALA A 80 -1.95 7.53 10.86
CA ALA A 80 -1.01 6.46 10.62
C ALA A 80 -1.52 5.45 9.58
N GLN A 81 -2.83 5.14 9.57
CA GLN A 81 -3.42 4.29 8.54
C GLN A 81 -3.29 4.89 7.13
N GLN A 82 -3.55 6.19 6.97
CA GLN A 82 -3.39 6.87 5.69
C GLN A 82 -1.92 6.92 5.24
N LEU A 83 -1.00 7.05 6.19
CA LEU A 83 0.43 7.19 5.94
C LEU A 83 1.19 5.86 5.98
N HIS A 84 0.50 4.71 6.12
CA HIS A 84 1.14 3.40 6.29
C HIS A 84 2.29 3.14 5.31
N PRO A 85 2.15 3.33 3.99
CA PRO A 85 3.24 3.07 3.06
C PRO A 85 4.47 3.94 3.33
N TYR A 86 4.25 5.23 3.61
CA TYR A 86 5.33 6.15 3.93
C TYR A 86 6.02 5.77 5.25
N LEU A 87 5.25 5.58 6.33
CA LEU A 87 5.78 5.26 7.65
C LEU A 87 6.52 3.91 7.66
N HIS A 88 5.99 2.91 6.94
CA HIS A 88 6.64 1.62 6.75
C HIS A 88 7.99 1.79 6.05
N HIS A 89 8.00 2.48 4.92
CA HIS A 89 9.22 2.71 4.15
C HIS A 89 10.29 3.45 4.97
N ARG A 90 9.91 4.48 5.73
CA ARG A 90 10.88 5.22 6.56
C ARG A 90 11.46 4.39 7.70
N ARG A 91 10.72 3.40 8.21
CA ARG A 91 11.18 2.50 9.28
C ARG A 91 12.01 1.32 8.77
N THR A 92 11.68 0.80 7.60
CA THR A 92 12.24 -0.47 7.09
C THR A 92 13.18 -0.31 5.90
N GLY A 93 13.09 0.80 5.17
CA GLY A 93 13.74 1.00 3.88
C GLY A 93 13.08 0.24 2.71
N ARG A 94 11.97 -0.48 2.94
CA ARG A 94 11.25 -1.30 1.97
C ARG A 94 9.86 -0.76 1.67
N PRO A 95 9.27 -1.06 0.50
CA PRO A 95 7.88 -0.73 0.22
C PRO A 95 6.92 -1.49 1.13
N PHE A 96 5.78 -0.88 1.45
CA PHE A 96 4.63 -1.54 2.07
C PHE A 96 3.98 -2.47 1.05
N VAL A 97 3.92 -3.76 1.35
CA VAL A 97 3.44 -4.78 0.42
C VAL A 97 1.96 -5.07 0.64
N VAL A 98 1.16 -4.73 -0.35
CA VAL A 98 -0.28 -5.04 -0.40
C VAL A 98 -0.51 -6.25 -1.31
N LEU A 99 -0.88 -7.39 -0.75
CA LEU A 99 -1.28 -8.57 -1.53
C LEU A 99 -2.77 -8.52 -1.80
N LYS A 100 -3.16 -8.34 -3.06
CA LYS A 100 -4.56 -8.41 -3.50
C LYS A 100 -4.87 -9.78 -4.09
N MET A 101 -6.01 -10.35 -3.69
CA MET A 101 -6.53 -11.59 -4.25
C MET A 101 -8.04 -11.49 -4.51
N ALA A 102 -8.49 -12.04 -5.64
CA ALA A 102 -9.90 -12.26 -5.91
C ALA A 102 -10.17 -13.76 -5.95
N SER A 103 -11.17 -14.23 -5.23
CA SER A 103 -11.52 -15.65 -5.17
C SER A 103 -13.02 -15.86 -4.95
N THR A 104 -13.46 -17.09 -5.16
CA THR A 104 -14.76 -17.56 -4.68
C THR A 104 -14.74 -17.70 -3.15
N LEU A 105 -15.93 -17.85 -2.54
CA LEU A 105 -16.07 -18.01 -1.08
C LEU A 105 -15.37 -19.29 -0.57
N ASP A 106 -15.26 -20.33 -1.40
CA ASP A 106 -14.50 -21.54 -1.11
C ASP A 106 -13.02 -21.48 -1.55
N GLY A 107 -12.49 -20.25 -1.80
CA GLY A 107 -11.07 -20.00 -1.99
C GLY A 107 -10.50 -20.43 -3.35
N ARG A 108 -11.28 -20.39 -4.43
CA ARG A 108 -10.81 -20.71 -5.78
C ARG A 108 -10.56 -19.46 -6.60
N ILE A 109 -9.47 -19.46 -7.35
CA ILE A 109 -9.05 -18.35 -8.22
C ILE A 109 -9.17 -18.66 -9.70
N ALA A 110 -9.44 -19.90 -10.07
CA ALA A 110 -9.74 -20.35 -11.42
C ALA A 110 -10.46 -21.69 -11.39
N ALA A 111 -11.25 -21.98 -12.41
CA ALA A 111 -11.87 -23.26 -12.63
C ALA A 111 -10.84 -24.35 -13.02
N SER A 112 -11.25 -25.62 -13.09
CA SER A 112 -10.35 -26.74 -13.39
C SER A 112 -9.77 -26.70 -14.80
N ASP A 113 -10.44 -26.01 -15.74
CA ASP A 113 -9.96 -25.76 -17.11
C ASP A 113 -9.02 -24.54 -17.20
N GLY A 114 -8.78 -23.84 -16.08
CA GLY A 114 -7.94 -22.65 -16.00
C GLY A 114 -8.66 -21.33 -16.27
N THR A 115 -9.95 -21.34 -16.61
CA THR A 115 -10.72 -20.10 -16.77
C THR A 115 -10.89 -19.38 -15.44
N SER A 116 -10.66 -18.05 -15.41
CA SER A 116 -10.66 -17.24 -14.18
C SER A 116 -11.45 -15.94 -14.30
N GLN A 117 -11.86 -15.54 -15.49
CA GLN A 117 -12.52 -14.25 -15.77
C GLN A 117 -14.04 -14.42 -15.95
N TRP A 118 -14.91 -13.75 -15.21
CA TRP A 118 -14.62 -12.91 -14.04
C TRP A 118 -15.20 -13.56 -12.80
N ILE A 119 -14.37 -13.77 -11.77
CA ILE A 119 -14.84 -14.36 -10.50
C ILE A 119 -15.60 -13.30 -9.71
N THR A 120 -15.08 -12.08 -9.65
CA THR A 120 -15.67 -10.95 -8.93
C THR A 120 -16.30 -9.95 -9.91
N GLY A 121 -17.27 -9.19 -9.43
CA GLY A 121 -18.04 -8.26 -10.23
C GLY A 121 -17.33 -6.95 -10.58
N PRO A 122 -17.99 -6.06 -11.36
CA PRO A 122 -17.40 -4.81 -11.83
C PRO A 122 -16.99 -3.84 -10.71
N ALA A 123 -17.71 -3.85 -9.59
CA ALA A 123 -17.40 -2.99 -8.44
C ALA A 123 -16.07 -3.40 -7.79
N ALA A 124 -15.82 -4.70 -7.57
CA ALA A 124 -14.55 -5.20 -7.07
C ALA A 124 -13.40 -4.95 -8.06
N LEU A 125 -13.67 -5.06 -9.37
CA LEU A 125 -12.68 -4.71 -10.39
C LEU A 125 -12.31 -3.22 -10.33
N LYS A 126 -13.29 -2.32 -10.13
CA LYS A 126 -13.03 -0.89 -9.91
C LYS A 126 -12.18 -0.66 -8.65
N ALA A 127 -12.53 -1.29 -7.53
CA ALA A 127 -11.76 -1.20 -6.29
C ALA A 127 -10.31 -1.71 -6.46
N ALA A 128 -10.08 -2.77 -7.24
CA ALA A 128 -8.73 -3.21 -7.59
C ALA A 128 -7.96 -2.16 -8.40
N HIS A 129 -8.64 -1.38 -9.25
CA HIS A 129 -8.02 -0.26 -9.97
C HIS A 129 -7.73 0.94 -9.05
N GLU A 130 -8.51 1.17 -8.01
CA GLU A 130 -8.22 2.15 -6.96
C GLU A 130 -6.92 1.76 -6.22
N LEU A 131 -6.78 0.48 -5.84
CA LEU A 131 -5.52 -0.03 -5.25
C LEU A 131 -4.31 0.13 -6.18
N ARG A 132 -4.49 -0.02 -7.51
CA ARG A 132 -3.41 0.22 -8.48
C ARG A 132 -3.04 1.68 -8.54
N ALA A 133 -4.02 2.60 -8.52
CA ALA A 133 -3.79 4.05 -8.53
C ALA A 133 -3.02 4.51 -7.28
N ASP A 134 -3.26 3.85 -6.13
CA ASP A 134 -2.62 4.14 -4.86
C ASP A 134 -1.23 3.49 -4.71
N SER A 135 -0.80 2.67 -5.69
CA SER A 135 0.46 1.92 -5.62
C SER A 135 1.50 2.49 -6.58
N ASP A 136 2.76 2.62 -6.11
CA ASP A 136 3.88 3.05 -6.95
C ASP A 136 4.31 1.94 -7.92
N ALA A 137 4.18 0.67 -7.49
CA ALA A 137 4.53 -0.49 -8.29
C ALA A 137 3.49 -1.61 -8.16
N ILE A 138 3.35 -2.41 -9.23
CA ILE A 138 2.52 -3.61 -9.26
C ILE A 138 3.34 -4.80 -9.73
N LEU A 139 3.16 -5.95 -9.08
CA LEU A 139 3.90 -7.16 -9.34
C LEU A 139 2.97 -8.33 -9.68
N VAL A 140 3.33 -9.06 -10.74
CA VAL A 140 2.69 -10.32 -11.13
C VAL A 140 3.75 -11.37 -11.45
N GLY A 141 3.36 -12.64 -11.48
CA GLY A 141 4.21 -13.71 -11.99
C GLY A 141 4.14 -13.86 -13.51
N ALA A 142 5.22 -14.33 -14.14
CA ALA A 142 5.26 -14.62 -15.58
C ALA A 142 4.19 -15.63 -16.02
N GLY A 143 3.72 -16.50 -15.11
CA GLY A 143 2.57 -17.38 -15.36
C GLY A 143 1.30 -16.61 -15.66
N THR A 144 0.96 -15.63 -14.84
CA THR A 144 -0.18 -14.74 -15.03
C THR A 144 -0.07 -13.96 -16.34
N VAL A 145 1.15 -13.47 -16.68
CA VAL A 145 1.37 -12.78 -17.95
C VAL A 145 1.07 -13.69 -19.15
N ARG A 146 1.52 -14.94 -19.10
CA ARG A 146 1.28 -15.91 -20.20
C ARG A 146 -0.17 -16.31 -20.34
N THR A 147 -0.93 -16.38 -19.24
CA THR A 147 -2.32 -16.83 -19.23
C THR A 147 -3.30 -15.70 -19.57
N ASP A 148 -3.12 -14.54 -18.94
CA ASP A 148 -4.11 -13.47 -18.91
C ASP A 148 -3.71 -12.24 -19.76
N ASP A 149 -2.45 -12.16 -20.20
CA ASP A 149 -1.85 -11.00 -20.91
C ASP A 149 -2.32 -9.65 -20.34
N PRO A 150 -2.12 -9.39 -19.03
CA PRO A 150 -2.69 -8.23 -18.40
C PRO A 150 -1.85 -6.97 -18.70
N SER A 151 -2.53 -5.84 -18.93
CA SER A 151 -1.84 -4.55 -19.07
C SER A 151 -1.38 -3.94 -17.74
N LEU A 152 -2.00 -4.31 -16.63
CA LEU A 152 -1.74 -3.82 -15.26
C LEU A 152 -1.81 -2.29 -15.10
N THR A 153 -2.53 -1.63 -15.98
CA THR A 153 -2.73 -0.17 -15.95
C THR A 153 -3.95 0.20 -15.11
N THR A 154 -3.94 1.42 -14.61
CA THR A 154 -5.12 2.07 -14.03
C THR A 154 -5.96 2.65 -15.16
N ARG A 155 -7.21 2.16 -15.34
CA ARG A 155 -8.09 2.57 -16.46
C ARG A 155 -9.57 2.72 -16.09
N LEU A 156 -10.00 2.23 -14.92
CA LEU A 156 -11.38 2.32 -14.46
C LEU A 156 -11.59 3.44 -13.43
N VAL A 157 -10.52 4.10 -13.05
CA VAL A 157 -10.50 5.24 -12.12
C VAL A 157 -9.45 6.23 -12.56
N ASP A 158 -9.56 7.47 -12.11
CA ASP A 158 -8.52 8.47 -12.29
C ASP A 158 -7.33 8.14 -11.39
N GLY A 159 -6.13 8.34 -11.90
CA GLY A 159 -4.89 8.11 -11.16
C GLY A 159 -3.75 7.59 -12.03
N PRO A 160 -2.52 7.58 -11.52
CA PRO A 160 -1.36 7.09 -12.23
C PRO A 160 -1.42 5.57 -12.38
N SER A 161 -0.79 5.04 -13.43
CA SER A 161 -0.54 3.61 -13.55
C SER A 161 0.76 3.26 -12.83
N PRO A 162 0.78 2.20 -12.00
CA PRO A 162 1.98 1.79 -11.28
C PRO A 162 3.07 1.25 -12.22
N ARG A 163 4.33 1.31 -11.78
CA ARG A 163 5.45 0.61 -12.42
C ARG A 163 5.19 -0.90 -12.41
N ARG A 164 5.34 -1.55 -13.55
CA ARG A 164 5.04 -2.98 -13.72
C ARG A 164 6.28 -3.84 -13.49
N ILE A 165 6.11 -4.89 -12.67
CA ILE A 165 7.15 -5.84 -12.31
C ILE A 165 6.64 -7.25 -12.60
N VAL A 166 7.48 -8.07 -13.23
CA VAL A 166 7.17 -9.48 -13.52
C VAL A 166 8.19 -10.37 -12.84
N LEU A 167 7.73 -11.27 -11.96
CA LEU A 167 8.58 -12.35 -11.46
C LEU A 167 8.73 -13.42 -12.53
N GLY A 168 9.97 -13.62 -12.99
CA GLY A 168 10.31 -14.42 -14.13
C GLY A 168 10.27 -13.63 -15.43
N HIS A 169 10.15 -14.34 -16.55
CA HIS A 169 10.28 -13.78 -17.90
C HIS A 169 8.92 -13.53 -18.54
N ALA A 170 8.65 -12.28 -18.90
CA ALA A 170 7.47 -11.90 -19.69
C ALA A 170 7.73 -12.18 -21.18
N PRO A 171 6.74 -12.76 -21.92
CA PRO A 171 6.88 -12.92 -23.38
C PRO A 171 7.08 -11.57 -24.08
N ASP A 172 7.85 -11.57 -25.16
CA ASP A 172 7.97 -10.41 -26.03
C ASP A 172 6.58 -10.02 -26.59
N GLY A 173 6.30 -8.73 -26.59
CA GLY A 173 5.00 -8.20 -27.07
C GLY A 173 3.83 -8.34 -26.09
N ALA A 174 4.03 -8.91 -24.90
CA ALA A 174 2.98 -8.93 -23.86
C ALA A 174 2.58 -7.50 -23.44
N LYS A 175 1.28 -7.29 -23.16
CA LYS A 175 0.70 -5.98 -22.79
C LYS A 175 1.31 -5.37 -21.52
N VAL A 176 1.97 -6.18 -20.69
CA VAL A 176 2.65 -5.73 -19.49
C VAL A 176 3.85 -4.84 -19.78
N HIS A 177 4.41 -4.87 -20.98
CA HIS A 177 5.57 -4.05 -21.35
C HIS A 177 5.24 -2.55 -21.48
N PRO A 178 6.21 -1.66 -21.14
CA PRO A 178 7.50 -1.93 -20.52
C PRO A 178 7.34 -2.39 -19.07
N CYS A 179 8.14 -3.37 -18.64
CA CYS A 179 8.14 -3.88 -17.27
C CYS A 179 9.55 -4.20 -16.80
N THR A 180 9.76 -4.22 -15.48
CA THR A 180 10.96 -4.78 -14.86
C THR A 180 10.75 -6.28 -14.70
N GLN A 181 11.71 -7.09 -15.15
CA GLN A 181 11.71 -8.53 -14.95
C GLN A 181 12.67 -8.88 -13.82
N TRP A 182 12.28 -9.83 -12.96
CA TRP A 182 13.04 -10.18 -11.77
C TRP A 182 13.04 -11.70 -11.54
N ASP A 183 14.25 -12.28 -11.40
CA ASP A 183 14.45 -13.70 -11.11
C ASP A 183 15.19 -13.95 -9.78
N GLY A 184 15.56 -12.89 -9.06
CA GLY A 184 16.25 -12.96 -7.79
C GLY A 184 15.35 -13.21 -6.59
N PRO A 185 15.91 -13.23 -5.37
CA PRO A 185 15.17 -13.34 -4.12
C PRO A 185 14.21 -12.17 -3.91
N LEU A 186 13.03 -12.44 -3.32
CA LEU A 186 12.03 -11.41 -3.03
C LEU A 186 12.53 -10.30 -2.08
N PRO A 187 13.29 -10.61 -1.00
CA PRO A 187 13.83 -9.56 -0.15
C PRO A 187 14.72 -8.56 -0.88
N GLU A 188 15.56 -9.03 -1.81
CA GLU A 188 16.45 -8.17 -2.60
C GLU A 188 15.64 -7.27 -3.58
N LEU A 189 14.54 -7.78 -4.14
CA LEU A 189 13.61 -6.97 -4.92
C LEU A 189 13.03 -5.83 -4.08
N LEU A 190 12.58 -6.14 -2.85
CA LEU A 190 12.01 -5.11 -1.97
C LEU A 190 13.06 -4.08 -1.55
N ASP A 191 14.30 -4.50 -1.30
CA ASP A 191 15.41 -3.59 -0.99
C ASP A 191 15.72 -2.67 -2.18
N MET A 192 15.76 -3.22 -3.40
CA MET A 192 15.95 -2.43 -4.62
C MET A 192 14.83 -1.40 -4.80
N LEU A 193 13.57 -1.83 -4.69
CA LEU A 193 12.41 -0.95 -4.87
C LEU A 193 12.37 0.15 -3.79
N GLY A 194 12.69 -0.19 -2.54
CA GLY A 194 12.75 0.79 -1.45
C GLY A 194 13.84 1.84 -1.69
N ASN A 195 15.04 1.42 -2.14
CA ASN A 195 16.12 2.34 -2.51
C ASN A 195 15.76 3.27 -3.68
N GLU A 196 14.88 2.83 -4.58
CA GLU A 196 14.35 3.63 -5.69
C GLU A 196 13.16 4.54 -5.25
N GLY A 197 12.76 4.49 -3.99
CA GLY A 197 11.72 5.33 -3.40
C GLY A 197 10.29 4.83 -3.62
N VAL A 198 10.10 3.55 -3.98
CA VAL A 198 8.78 2.91 -4.03
C VAL A 198 8.25 2.79 -2.60
N LEU A 199 7.12 3.41 -2.30
CA LEU A 199 6.49 3.38 -0.98
C LEU A 199 5.52 2.21 -0.84
N GLN A 200 4.76 1.91 -1.90
CA GLN A 200 3.78 0.83 -1.92
C GLN A 200 3.95 -0.08 -3.14
N LEU A 201 4.03 -1.38 -2.87
CA LEU A 201 4.02 -2.44 -3.87
C LEU A 201 2.72 -3.22 -3.78
N MET A 202 1.92 -3.21 -4.85
CA MET A 202 0.77 -4.11 -4.99
C MET A 202 1.21 -5.43 -5.61
N VAL A 203 0.96 -6.53 -4.94
CA VAL A 203 1.13 -7.89 -5.48
C VAL A 203 -0.22 -8.38 -5.96
N GLU A 204 -0.38 -8.49 -7.27
CA GLU A 204 -1.58 -9.00 -7.95
C GLU A 204 -1.23 -10.26 -8.74
N GLY A 205 -0.43 -11.11 -8.13
CA GLY A 205 0.06 -12.34 -8.74
C GLY A 205 -0.93 -13.48 -8.67
N GLY A 206 -0.69 -14.51 -9.49
CA GLY A 206 -1.34 -15.80 -9.32
C GLY A 206 -0.97 -16.45 -7.99
N ALA A 207 -1.67 -17.53 -7.66
CA ALA A 207 -1.55 -18.23 -6.37
C ALA A 207 -0.12 -18.53 -5.91
N ARG A 208 0.79 -18.88 -6.83
CA ARG A 208 2.20 -19.19 -6.47
C ARG A 208 2.95 -17.97 -5.96
N VAL A 209 2.77 -16.81 -6.60
CA VAL A 209 3.40 -15.54 -6.17
C VAL A 209 2.86 -15.12 -4.82
N ALA A 210 1.53 -15.20 -4.65
CA ALA A 210 0.88 -14.91 -3.37
C ALA A 210 1.41 -15.80 -2.24
N ALA A 211 1.51 -17.12 -2.48
CA ALA A 211 2.06 -18.07 -1.53
C ALA A 211 3.53 -17.77 -1.18
N SER A 212 4.37 -17.40 -2.18
CA SER A 212 5.77 -17.06 -1.94
C SER A 212 5.94 -15.84 -1.05
N PHE A 213 5.19 -14.76 -1.29
CA PHE A 213 5.20 -13.57 -0.43
C PHE A 213 4.70 -13.86 0.98
N HIS A 214 3.60 -14.63 1.09
CA HIS A 214 3.05 -15.02 2.37
C HIS A 214 4.02 -15.87 3.19
N GLN A 215 4.58 -16.94 2.60
CA GLN A 215 5.53 -17.86 3.28
C GLN A 215 6.82 -17.14 3.70
N ALA A 216 7.26 -16.15 2.93
CA ALA A 216 8.42 -15.35 3.28
C ALA A 216 8.12 -14.25 4.33
N GLY A 217 6.86 -14.10 4.79
CA GLY A 217 6.47 -13.07 5.75
C GLY A 217 6.62 -11.64 5.21
N LEU A 218 6.50 -11.46 3.89
CA LEU A 218 6.75 -10.19 3.19
C LEU A 218 5.46 -9.42 2.85
N VAL A 219 4.32 -9.82 3.39
CA VAL A 219 3.04 -9.14 3.15
C VAL A 219 2.67 -8.30 4.37
N ASP A 220 2.48 -7.00 4.17
CA ASP A 220 2.07 -6.08 5.21
C ASP A 220 0.54 -5.94 5.30
N ARG A 221 -0.15 -6.08 4.14
CA ARG A 221 -1.62 -6.03 4.06
C ARG A 221 -2.15 -7.00 3.02
N TYR A 222 -3.21 -7.71 3.38
CA TYR A 222 -3.97 -8.57 2.49
C TYR A 222 -5.29 -7.89 2.15
N VAL A 223 -5.65 -7.86 0.87
CA VAL A 223 -6.94 -7.38 0.37
C VAL A 223 -7.59 -8.49 -0.44
N PHE A 224 -8.61 -9.11 0.14
CA PHE A 224 -9.39 -10.16 -0.51
C PHE A 224 -10.69 -9.61 -1.06
N PHE A 225 -10.96 -9.87 -2.33
CA PHE A 225 -12.29 -9.73 -2.92
C PHE A 225 -12.91 -11.12 -3.03
N LEU A 226 -13.96 -11.38 -2.29
CA LEU A 226 -14.64 -12.67 -2.21
C LEU A 226 -15.96 -12.61 -2.95
N ALA A 227 -16.07 -13.34 -4.06
CA ALA A 227 -17.34 -13.52 -4.75
C ALA A 227 -18.27 -14.42 -3.93
N PRO A 228 -19.57 -14.13 -3.82
CA PRO A 228 -20.54 -14.99 -3.15
C PRO A 228 -20.90 -16.22 -4.03
N ALA A 229 -19.87 -16.97 -4.41
CA ALA A 229 -19.92 -18.10 -5.30
C ALA A 229 -19.11 -19.28 -4.74
N LEU A 230 -19.49 -20.49 -5.10
CA LEU A 230 -18.79 -21.73 -4.78
C LEU A 230 -18.37 -22.42 -6.07
N MET A 231 -17.11 -22.83 -6.17
CA MET A 231 -16.57 -23.51 -7.34
C MET A 231 -16.33 -25.00 -7.10
N GLY A 232 -16.06 -25.41 -5.85
CA GLY A 232 -15.78 -26.79 -5.44
C GLY A 232 -14.40 -27.25 -5.88
N GLY A 233 -14.20 -27.51 -7.17
CA GLY A 233 -12.91 -27.85 -7.79
C GLY A 233 -12.13 -26.62 -8.24
N GLY A 234 -11.05 -26.81 -8.99
CA GLY A 234 -10.27 -25.71 -9.58
C GLY A 234 -9.02 -25.34 -8.79
N ILE A 235 -8.40 -24.21 -9.21
CA ILE A 235 -7.11 -23.75 -8.66
C ILE A 235 -7.34 -23.03 -7.33
N THR A 236 -6.64 -23.50 -6.28
CA THR A 236 -6.69 -22.88 -4.95
C THR A 236 -5.90 -21.57 -4.88
N SER A 237 -6.36 -20.64 -4.05
CA SER A 237 -5.67 -19.40 -3.74
C SER A 237 -4.29 -19.60 -3.11
N TRP A 238 -4.06 -20.70 -2.39
CA TRP A 238 -2.87 -20.96 -1.59
C TRP A 238 -2.26 -22.33 -1.88
N PRO A 239 -1.68 -22.57 -3.07
CA PRO A 239 -1.02 -23.81 -3.39
C PRO A 239 0.24 -23.98 -2.52
N GLY A 240 0.41 -25.18 -1.94
CA GLY A 240 1.58 -25.50 -1.13
C GLY A 240 1.57 -24.90 0.28
N LEU A 241 0.55 -24.15 0.66
CA LEU A 241 0.37 -23.78 2.07
C LEU A 241 -0.13 -25.00 2.83
N HIS A 242 0.66 -25.41 3.81
CA HIS A 242 0.35 -26.56 4.67
C HIS A 242 0.41 -26.15 6.13
N THR A 243 -0.73 -26.29 6.82
CA THR A 243 -0.84 -26.01 8.26
C THR A 243 -1.01 -27.36 8.97
N PRO A 244 0.04 -27.87 9.65
CA PRO A 244 0.02 -29.23 10.22
C PRO A 244 -0.93 -29.36 11.40
N THR A 245 -1.20 -28.29 12.13
CA THR A 245 -2.11 -28.26 13.29
C THR A 245 -2.89 -26.96 13.30
N ILE A 246 -4.02 -26.93 14.02
CA ILE A 246 -4.82 -25.71 14.17
C ILE A 246 -4.05 -24.60 14.90
N ASP A 247 -3.11 -24.95 15.77
CA ASP A 247 -2.28 -23.99 16.50
C ASP A 247 -1.24 -23.32 15.60
N ALA A 248 -0.85 -23.97 14.50
CA ALA A 248 0.06 -23.43 13.48
C ALA A 248 -0.66 -22.56 12.44
N LEU A 249 -1.98 -22.36 12.58
CA LEU A 249 -2.76 -21.55 11.66
C LEU A 249 -2.27 -20.10 11.67
N TRP A 250 -1.94 -19.57 10.49
CA TRP A 250 -1.69 -18.14 10.35
C TRP A 250 -2.96 -17.33 10.65
N ARG A 251 -2.84 -16.30 11.46
CA ARG A 251 -3.94 -15.41 11.82
C ARG A 251 -3.56 -13.98 11.51
N GLY A 252 -4.46 -13.28 10.83
CA GLY A 252 -4.39 -11.84 10.63
C GLY A 252 -5.34 -11.10 11.57
N ARG A 253 -5.08 -9.81 11.77
CA ARG A 253 -6.00 -8.87 12.37
C ARG A 253 -6.88 -8.28 11.27
N THR A 254 -8.18 -8.31 11.45
CA THR A 254 -9.12 -7.66 10.54
C THR A 254 -9.00 -6.14 10.67
N VAL A 255 -8.76 -5.47 9.55
CA VAL A 255 -8.74 -4.01 9.43
C VAL A 255 -10.13 -3.51 9.03
N SER A 256 -10.69 -4.09 7.97
CA SER A 256 -12.04 -3.76 7.52
C SER A 256 -12.71 -4.94 6.82
N VAL A 257 -14.04 -4.91 6.80
CA VAL A 257 -14.89 -5.77 5.96
C VAL A 257 -15.99 -4.89 5.41
N ARG A 258 -16.18 -4.91 4.08
CA ARG A 258 -17.26 -4.14 3.44
C ARG A 258 -17.81 -4.88 2.21
N THR A 259 -19.03 -4.58 1.84
CA THR A 259 -19.59 -5.01 0.55
C THR A 259 -19.11 -4.09 -0.56
N VAL A 260 -18.77 -4.68 -1.71
CA VAL A 260 -18.31 -3.97 -2.91
C VAL A 260 -19.10 -4.49 -4.12
N GLY A 261 -20.23 -3.85 -4.40
CA GLY A 261 -21.26 -4.44 -5.24
C GLY A 261 -21.84 -5.69 -4.58
N ASP A 262 -21.83 -6.82 -5.29
CA ASP A 262 -22.26 -8.11 -4.76
C ASP A 262 -21.14 -8.88 -4.03
N ASP A 263 -19.88 -8.42 -4.16
CA ASP A 263 -18.71 -9.04 -3.55
C ASP A 263 -18.43 -8.52 -2.13
N ILE A 264 -17.56 -9.21 -1.41
CA ILE A 264 -17.09 -8.81 -0.08
C ILE A 264 -15.60 -8.49 -0.16
N GLU A 265 -15.22 -7.30 0.28
CA GLU A 265 -13.82 -6.96 0.52
C GLU A 265 -13.47 -7.23 1.98
N VAL A 266 -12.40 -7.98 2.20
CA VAL A 266 -11.81 -8.24 3.52
C VAL A 266 -10.38 -7.75 3.52
N VAL A 267 -10.06 -6.83 4.42
CA VAL A 267 -8.68 -6.33 4.60
C VAL A 267 -8.13 -6.88 5.91
N LEU A 268 -6.97 -7.56 5.82
CA LEU A 268 -6.25 -8.10 6.96
C LEU A 268 -4.82 -7.57 7.00
N GLU A 269 -4.27 -7.48 8.20
CA GLU A 269 -2.83 -7.29 8.43
C GLU A 269 -2.30 -8.45 9.28
N PRO A 270 -1.00 -8.81 9.18
CA PRO A 270 -0.39 -9.75 10.10
C PRO A 270 -0.67 -9.35 11.56
N ALA A 271 -1.06 -10.31 12.39
CA ALA A 271 -1.16 -10.06 13.82
C ALA A 271 0.22 -9.58 14.31
N ARG A 272 0.27 -8.43 14.98
CA ARG A 272 1.51 -7.97 15.62
C ARG A 272 1.94 -9.07 16.59
N SER A 273 3.13 -9.64 16.41
CA SER A 273 3.74 -10.44 17.46
C SER A 273 3.86 -9.54 18.68
N ASN A 274 3.20 -9.90 19.77
CA ASN A 274 3.50 -9.31 21.07
C ASN A 274 4.96 -9.67 21.37
N ALA A 275 5.90 -8.78 20.99
CA ALA A 275 7.30 -8.87 21.38
C ALA A 275 7.46 -8.30 22.79
#